data_76fcbbbe4ad135779b378a1b87b7c409
#
_entry.id   76fcbbbe4ad135779b378a1b87b7c409
#
_cell.length_a   1.000
_cell.length_b   1.000
_cell.length_c   1.000
_cell.angle_alpha   90.00
_cell.angle_beta   90.00
_cell.angle_gamma   90.00
#
_symmetry.space_group_name_H-M   'P 1'
#
loop_
_entity.id
_entity.type
_entity.pdbx_description
1 polymer ?
#
loop_
_entity_poly.entity_id
_entity_poly.type
_entity_poly.pdbx_seq_one_letter_code
_entity_poly.pdbx_strand_id
1 'polypeptide(L)'
;SHGVPIEINELALDADRLILTGGIIYHLLAGFGAGRKAVLPGISSYQTIQRNHCLCLRDEIGTGIKPEIVSGNLKTNLMHQDQMEHGAAADADFLVNVVANTHGQPAQFVCGHWEKAWLEGTKLVEKIYGVPINGLADCVIASSGGYPKDINLYQGVKTQDNAVKAVKPGGVVILVMELEDIHEPAEF
;
A
#
# COMPACT_ATOMS: atom_id res chain seq x y z
N SER A 1 5.63 8.50 16.86
CA SER A 1 4.60 9.03 17.79
C SER A 1 3.57 7.98 18.20
N HIS A 2 3.36 6.96 17.40
CA HIS A 2 2.35 5.92 17.66
C HIS A 2 2.87 4.74 18.50
N GLY A 3 4.00 4.88 19.22
CA GLY A 3 4.61 3.83 20.03
C GLY A 3 5.33 2.76 19.22
N VAL A 4 5.55 2.98 17.93
CA VAL A 4 6.36 2.12 17.07
C VAL A 4 7.83 2.56 17.19
N PRO A 5 8.77 1.66 17.51
CA PRO A 5 10.19 2.01 17.55
C PRO A 5 10.70 2.29 16.13
N ILE A 6 11.56 3.28 15.98
CA ILE A 6 12.25 3.55 14.71
C ILE A 6 13.58 2.78 14.73
N GLU A 7 13.57 1.61 14.10
CA GLU A 7 14.74 0.76 13.97
C GLU A 7 15.03 0.54 12.49
N ILE A 8 16.07 1.20 12.00
CA ILE A 8 16.49 1.18 10.59
C ILE A 8 17.84 0.49 10.50
N ASN A 9 18.07 -0.27 9.44
CA ASN A 9 19.32 -0.96 9.19
C ASN A 9 20.49 0.02 9.12
N GLU A 10 21.51 -0.18 9.96
CA GLU A 10 22.68 0.70 10.07
C GLU A 10 23.44 0.84 8.75
N LEU A 11 23.52 -0.23 7.94
CA LEU A 11 24.18 -0.15 6.63
C LEU A 11 23.58 0.89 5.69
N ALA A 12 22.27 1.17 5.84
CA ALA A 12 21.63 2.21 5.07
C ALA A 12 21.90 3.61 5.63
N LEU A 13 22.01 3.71 6.96
CA LEU A 13 22.29 4.99 7.64
C LEU A 13 23.77 5.39 7.53
N ASP A 14 24.68 4.43 7.45
CA ASP A 14 26.12 4.64 7.30
C ASP A 14 26.54 4.89 5.83
N ALA A 15 25.61 4.76 4.89
CA ALA A 15 25.89 5.01 3.48
C ALA A 15 26.15 6.50 3.21
N ASP A 16 27.09 6.82 2.32
CA ASP A 16 27.37 8.20 1.90
C ASP A 16 26.15 8.89 1.28
N ARG A 17 25.27 8.12 0.66
CA ARG A 17 24.01 8.56 0.05
C ARG A 17 22.95 7.49 0.14
N LEU A 18 21.75 7.87 0.54
CA LEU A 18 20.57 7.01 0.56
C LEU A 18 19.60 7.43 -0.55
N ILE A 19 19.41 6.55 -1.52
CA ILE A 19 18.49 6.78 -2.64
C ILE A 19 17.35 5.78 -2.56
N LEU A 20 16.12 6.26 -2.47
CA LEU A 20 14.93 5.41 -2.45
C LEU A 20 14.42 5.17 -3.88
N THR A 21 14.15 3.91 -4.22
CA THR A 21 13.57 3.53 -5.52
C THR A 21 12.29 2.72 -5.34
N GLY A 22 11.40 2.73 -6.34
CA GLY A 22 10.20 1.90 -6.32
C GLY A 22 9.10 2.34 -7.27
N GLY A 23 8.06 1.50 -7.39
CA GLY A 23 6.86 1.79 -8.16
C GLY A 23 5.71 2.29 -7.26
N ILE A 24 5.15 3.46 -7.59
CA ILE A 24 4.00 3.99 -6.84
C ILE A 24 2.72 3.38 -7.41
N ILE A 25 1.92 2.79 -6.53
CA ILE A 25 0.61 2.22 -6.81
C ILE A 25 -0.27 2.36 -5.57
N TYR A 26 -1.57 2.21 -5.69
CA TYR A 26 -2.45 2.08 -4.53
C TYR A 26 -2.04 0.91 -3.63
N HIS A 27 -2.18 1.11 -2.32
CA HIS A 27 -1.89 0.07 -1.34
C HIS A 27 -3.00 0.02 -0.29
N LEU A 28 -3.58 -1.16 -0.12
CA LEU A 28 -4.78 -1.35 0.72
C LEU A 28 -4.62 -0.84 2.15
N LEU A 29 -3.47 -1.04 2.79
CA LEU A 29 -3.23 -0.60 4.18
C LEU A 29 -2.51 0.76 4.27
N ALA A 30 -1.49 0.99 3.43
CA ALA A 30 -0.63 2.17 3.54
C ALA A 30 -1.09 3.37 2.68
N GLY A 31 -2.26 3.30 2.05
CA GLY A 31 -2.74 4.27 1.09
C GLY A 31 -2.07 4.13 -0.28
N PHE A 32 -0.74 4.31 -0.35
CA PHE A 32 0.08 4.12 -1.55
C PHE A 32 1.38 3.37 -1.23
N GLY A 33 1.94 2.73 -2.25
CA GLY A 33 3.24 2.07 -2.22
C GLY A 33 4.42 3.01 -2.45
N ALA A 34 5.62 2.45 -2.50
CA ALA A 34 6.91 3.14 -2.74
C ALA A 34 7.21 4.28 -1.73
N GLY A 35 8.13 5.17 -2.09
CA GLY A 35 8.55 6.27 -1.23
C GLY A 35 9.03 5.79 0.13
N ARG A 36 8.42 6.32 1.22
CA ARG A 36 8.72 5.91 2.61
C ARG A 36 8.62 4.40 2.86
N LYS A 37 7.91 3.64 2.03
CA LYS A 37 7.86 2.18 2.17
C LYS A 37 9.19 1.49 1.85
N ALA A 38 10.11 2.13 1.15
CA ALA A 38 11.47 1.62 1.01
C ALA A 38 12.22 1.66 2.37
N VAL A 39 11.81 2.53 3.30
CA VAL A 39 12.33 2.58 4.67
C VAL A 39 11.53 1.63 5.58
N LEU A 40 10.21 1.82 5.68
CA LEU A 40 9.32 0.95 6.46
C LEU A 40 8.24 0.35 5.54
N PRO A 41 8.28 -0.96 5.22
CA PRO A 41 9.07 -2.04 5.85
C PRO A 41 10.49 -2.26 5.29
N GLY A 42 10.90 -1.65 4.19
CA GLY A 42 12.02 -2.07 3.35
C GLY A 42 13.36 -2.33 4.06
N ILE A 43 13.78 -1.43 4.96
CA ILE A 43 15.03 -1.52 5.71
C ILE A 43 14.84 -1.40 7.23
N SER A 44 13.62 -1.59 7.70
CA SER A 44 13.29 -1.55 9.13
C SER A 44 13.34 -2.94 9.77
N SER A 45 13.46 -2.98 11.11
CA SER A 45 13.48 -4.24 11.85
C SER A 45 12.12 -4.97 11.76
N TYR A 46 12.16 -6.29 11.98
CA TYR A 46 10.96 -7.12 12.08
C TYR A 46 9.97 -6.58 13.13
N GLN A 47 10.47 -6.18 14.31
CA GLN A 47 9.64 -5.65 15.38
C GLN A 47 8.95 -4.33 14.98
N THR A 48 9.66 -3.43 14.31
CA THR A 48 9.11 -2.19 13.76
C THR A 48 8.00 -2.49 12.76
N ILE A 49 8.25 -3.42 11.83
CA ILE A 49 7.28 -3.83 10.81
C ILE A 49 6.00 -4.37 11.45
N GLN A 50 6.12 -5.30 12.40
CA GLN A 50 4.97 -5.87 13.10
C GLN A 50 4.14 -4.80 13.80
N ARG A 51 4.77 -3.91 14.55
CA ARG A 51 4.06 -2.84 15.28
C ARG A 51 3.39 -1.85 14.33
N ASN A 52 4.05 -1.45 13.24
CA ASN A 52 3.43 -0.59 12.23
C ASN A 52 2.20 -1.26 11.60
N HIS A 53 2.28 -2.55 11.26
CA HIS A 53 1.15 -3.28 10.69
C HIS A 53 0.00 -3.43 11.70
N CYS A 54 0.28 -3.60 12.99
CA CYS A 54 -0.75 -3.62 14.03
C CYS A 54 -1.54 -2.30 14.16
N LEU A 55 -1.00 -1.16 13.69
CA LEU A 55 -1.74 0.11 13.69
C LEU A 55 -3.00 0.06 12.82
N CYS A 56 -3.06 -0.86 11.85
CA CYS A 56 -4.24 -1.00 11.01
C CYS A 56 -5.41 -1.70 11.73
N LEU A 57 -5.17 -2.44 12.79
CA LEU A 57 -6.18 -3.23 13.48
C LEU A 57 -7.02 -2.36 14.41
N ARG A 58 -8.29 -2.72 14.55
CA ARG A 58 -9.15 -2.16 15.59
C ARG A 58 -8.68 -2.63 16.97
N ASP A 59 -9.02 -1.86 18.00
CA ASP A 59 -8.59 -2.17 19.38
C ASP A 59 -9.24 -3.44 19.91
N GLU A 60 -10.44 -3.78 19.43
CA GLU A 60 -11.14 -5.02 19.76
C GLU A 60 -10.71 -6.14 18.80
N ILE A 61 -10.16 -7.21 19.35
CA ILE A 61 -9.66 -8.37 18.60
C ILE A 61 -10.78 -9.01 17.77
N GLY A 62 -10.51 -9.29 16.52
CA GLY A 62 -11.46 -9.94 15.59
C GLY A 62 -12.46 -9.00 14.92
N THR A 63 -12.42 -7.71 15.20
CA THR A 63 -13.33 -6.73 14.58
C THR A 63 -12.81 -6.12 13.28
N GLY A 64 -11.60 -6.52 12.86
CA GLY A 64 -11.02 -6.17 11.57
C GLY A 64 -10.17 -4.91 11.55
N ILE A 65 -10.15 -4.23 10.42
CA ILE A 65 -9.29 -3.07 10.13
C ILE A 65 -10.02 -1.77 10.45
N LYS A 66 -9.28 -0.76 10.92
CA LYS A 66 -9.80 0.60 11.16
C LYS A 66 -10.32 1.21 9.84
N PRO A 67 -11.46 1.92 9.86
CA PRO A 67 -12.08 2.43 8.63
C PRO A 67 -11.24 3.46 7.88
N GLU A 68 -10.32 4.16 8.56
CA GLU A 68 -9.39 5.10 7.94
C GLU A 68 -8.20 4.42 7.23
N ILE A 69 -8.00 3.12 7.44
CA ILE A 69 -6.95 2.34 6.79
C ILE A 69 -7.50 1.84 5.44
N VAL A 70 -7.37 2.67 4.43
CA VAL A 70 -7.85 2.37 3.08
C VAL A 70 -6.89 2.89 2.01
N SER A 71 -6.94 2.30 0.82
CA SER A 71 -6.20 2.76 -0.34
C SER A 71 -6.47 4.25 -0.63
N GLY A 72 -5.40 5.00 -0.92
CA GLY A 72 -5.49 6.43 -1.25
C GLY A 72 -5.59 7.37 -0.04
N ASN A 73 -5.95 6.89 1.15
CA ASN A 73 -6.04 7.76 2.33
C ASN A 73 -4.66 8.01 2.93
N LEU A 74 -4.19 9.25 2.82
CA LEU A 74 -2.96 9.72 3.48
C LEU A 74 -3.25 10.65 4.67
N LYS A 75 -4.47 11.18 4.79
CA LYS A 75 -4.77 12.21 5.76
C LYS A 75 -4.94 11.67 7.18
N THR A 76 -5.64 10.57 7.34
CA THR A 76 -6.01 10.00 8.65
C THR A 76 -5.48 8.59 8.88
N ASN A 77 -4.74 8.03 7.93
CA ASN A 77 -4.20 6.69 7.97
C ASN A 77 -3.00 6.62 8.90
N LEU A 78 -3.17 6.04 10.09
CA LEU A 78 -2.13 5.96 11.14
C LEU A 78 -0.90 5.16 10.68
N MET A 79 -1.11 4.07 9.92
CA MET A 79 0.00 3.27 9.38
C MET A 79 0.88 4.09 8.43
N HIS A 80 0.23 4.90 7.55
CA HIS A 80 0.95 5.81 6.68
C HIS A 80 1.70 6.90 7.46
N GLN A 81 1.05 7.52 8.46
CA GLN A 81 1.66 8.58 9.26
C GLN A 81 2.92 8.07 9.98
N ASP A 82 2.87 6.89 10.58
CA ASP A 82 4.02 6.24 11.19
C ASP A 82 5.14 5.95 10.15
N GLN A 83 4.78 5.47 8.96
CA GLN A 83 5.74 5.30 7.87
C GLN A 83 6.41 6.62 7.43
N MET A 84 5.69 7.74 7.48
CA MET A 84 6.27 9.06 7.20
C MET A 84 7.28 9.48 8.27
N GLU A 85 7.03 9.17 9.55
CA GLU A 85 8.00 9.41 10.64
C GLU A 85 9.30 8.62 10.43
N HIS A 86 9.19 7.35 10.01
CA HIS A 86 10.35 6.53 9.66
C HIS A 86 11.09 7.06 8.43
N GLY A 87 10.35 7.50 7.41
CA GLY A 87 10.93 8.16 6.24
C GLY A 87 11.70 9.42 6.59
N ALA A 88 11.15 10.24 7.48
CA ALA A 88 11.81 11.44 7.98
C ALA A 88 13.05 11.13 8.83
N ALA A 89 13.03 10.04 9.61
CA ALA A 89 14.20 9.62 10.39
C ALA A 89 15.34 9.09 9.52
N ALA A 90 15.03 8.44 8.40
CA ALA A 90 16.04 7.99 7.43
C ALA A 90 16.61 9.13 6.60
N ASP A 91 15.82 10.19 6.40
CA ASP A 91 16.15 11.43 5.68
C ASP A 91 16.91 11.18 4.36
N ALA A 92 16.33 10.37 3.49
CA ALA A 92 16.97 9.96 2.25
C ALA A 92 17.31 11.14 1.35
N ASP A 93 18.52 11.14 0.78
CA ASP A 93 19.06 12.21 -0.08
C ASP A 93 18.24 12.41 -1.36
N PHE A 94 17.71 11.32 -1.92
CA PHE A 94 17.01 11.37 -3.20
C PHE A 94 16.01 10.24 -3.35
N LEU A 95 15.00 10.47 -4.17
CA LEU A 95 14.01 9.47 -4.54
C LEU A 95 13.91 9.38 -6.06
N VAL A 96 13.83 8.16 -6.56
CA VAL A 96 13.48 7.85 -7.96
C VAL A 96 12.33 6.86 -7.92
N ASN A 97 11.13 7.33 -8.15
CA ASN A 97 9.97 6.44 -8.25
C ASN A 97 9.36 6.48 -9.65
N VAL A 98 8.73 5.39 -10.03
CA VAL A 98 8.00 5.25 -11.28
C VAL A 98 6.51 5.04 -11.01
N VAL A 99 5.67 5.66 -11.83
CA VAL A 99 4.25 5.32 -11.96
C VAL A 99 4.08 4.63 -13.30
N ALA A 100 3.56 3.40 -13.27
CA ALA A 100 3.27 2.65 -14.49
C ALA A 100 1.88 3.02 -15.04
N ASN A 101 1.65 2.77 -16.33
CA ASN A 101 0.32 2.81 -16.93
C ASN A 101 -0.41 1.46 -16.71
N THR A 102 -1.64 1.37 -17.19
CA THR A 102 -2.48 0.15 -17.07
C THR A 102 -1.92 -1.06 -17.84
N HIS A 103 -0.95 -0.85 -18.74
CA HIS A 103 -0.23 -1.90 -19.47
C HIS A 103 1.09 -2.30 -18.80
N GLY A 104 1.39 -1.77 -17.61
CA GLY A 104 2.63 -2.08 -16.88
C GLY A 104 3.88 -1.34 -17.40
N GLN A 105 3.72 -0.42 -18.35
CA GLN A 105 4.84 0.36 -18.89
C GLN A 105 5.06 1.63 -18.03
N PRO A 106 6.28 2.14 -17.89
CA PRO A 106 6.54 3.41 -17.24
C PRO A 106 5.73 4.55 -17.89
N ALA A 107 4.84 5.18 -17.13
CA ALA A 107 4.12 6.36 -17.58
C ALA A 107 4.88 7.63 -17.22
N GLN A 108 5.44 7.69 -16.01
CA GLN A 108 6.22 8.83 -15.56
C GLN A 108 7.16 8.43 -14.42
N PHE A 109 8.36 9.02 -14.42
CA PHE A 109 9.25 9.03 -13.27
C PHE A 109 9.01 10.30 -12.45
N VAL A 110 9.05 10.16 -11.13
CA VAL A 110 9.05 11.26 -10.18
C VAL A 110 10.34 11.17 -9.36
N CYS A 111 11.11 12.24 -9.37
CA CYS A 111 12.46 12.26 -8.80
C CYS A 111 12.68 13.51 -7.96
N GLY A 112 13.47 13.40 -6.89
CA GLY A 112 13.80 14.52 -6.05
C GLY A 112 13.71 14.21 -4.55
N HIS A 113 13.30 15.17 -3.75
CA HIS A 113 13.09 15.02 -2.32
C HIS A 113 12.12 13.88 -2.03
N TRP A 114 12.49 12.95 -1.16
CA TRP A 114 11.82 11.67 -0.94
C TRP A 114 10.31 11.78 -0.68
N GLU A 115 9.88 12.79 0.08
CA GLU A 115 8.47 13.04 0.37
C GLU A 115 7.76 13.77 -0.78
N LYS A 116 8.32 14.93 -1.21
CA LYS A 116 7.65 15.81 -2.19
C LYS A 116 7.47 15.13 -3.54
N ALA A 117 8.50 14.46 -4.05
CA ALA A 117 8.43 13.76 -5.32
C ALA A 117 7.46 12.57 -5.24
N TRP A 118 7.46 11.82 -4.11
CA TRP A 118 6.53 10.75 -3.90
C TRP A 118 5.06 11.24 -3.87
N LEU A 119 4.78 12.34 -3.16
CA LEU A 119 3.43 12.94 -3.12
C LEU A 119 2.94 13.36 -4.52
N GLU A 120 3.80 13.90 -5.38
CA GLU A 120 3.43 14.17 -6.77
C GLU A 120 3.10 12.89 -7.54
N GLY A 121 3.85 11.83 -7.30
CA GLY A 121 3.58 10.52 -7.88
C GLY A 121 2.24 9.90 -7.43
N THR A 122 1.81 10.12 -6.19
CA THR A 122 0.49 9.64 -5.72
C THR A 122 -0.66 10.31 -6.49
N LYS A 123 -0.57 11.60 -6.77
CA LYS A 123 -1.58 12.32 -7.60
C LYS A 123 -1.67 11.74 -9.01
N LEU A 124 -0.53 11.32 -9.56
CA LEU A 124 -0.51 10.68 -10.87
C LEU A 124 -1.16 9.30 -10.83
N VAL A 125 -0.94 8.52 -9.77
CA VAL A 125 -1.63 7.23 -9.56
C VAL A 125 -3.14 7.43 -9.49
N GLU A 126 -3.62 8.43 -8.75
CA GLU A 126 -5.05 8.77 -8.70
C GLU A 126 -5.62 9.10 -10.08
N LYS A 127 -4.87 9.83 -10.89
CA LYS A 127 -5.28 10.19 -12.26
C LYS A 127 -5.32 8.99 -13.22
N ILE A 128 -4.40 8.04 -13.08
CA ILE A 128 -4.29 6.87 -13.97
C ILE A 128 -5.24 5.74 -13.55
N TYR A 129 -5.34 5.47 -12.24
CA TYR A 129 -6.04 4.31 -11.71
C TYR A 129 -7.34 4.64 -10.97
N GLY A 130 -7.57 5.91 -10.64
CA GLY A 130 -8.80 6.34 -10.02
C GLY A 130 -9.96 6.32 -11.02
N VAL A 131 -10.97 5.50 -10.77
CA VAL A 131 -12.16 5.41 -11.63
C VAL A 131 -13.35 6.03 -10.88
N PRO A 132 -13.90 7.16 -11.36
CA PRO A 132 -15.10 7.72 -10.77
C PRO A 132 -16.30 6.80 -11.08
N ILE A 133 -17.14 6.57 -10.07
CA ILE A 133 -18.38 5.81 -10.22
C ILE A 133 -19.58 6.74 -9.93
N ASN A 134 -20.67 6.57 -10.68
CA ASN A 134 -21.87 7.41 -10.54
C ASN A 134 -22.78 6.99 -9.36
N GLY A 135 -22.44 5.89 -8.69
CA GLY A 135 -23.17 5.36 -7.54
C GLY A 135 -22.76 3.93 -7.22
N LEU A 136 -23.24 3.44 -6.09
CA LEU A 136 -22.98 2.07 -5.66
C LEU A 136 -23.91 1.09 -6.39
N ALA A 137 -23.38 -0.08 -6.74
CA ALA A 137 -24.09 -1.15 -7.44
C ALA A 137 -24.72 -2.14 -6.45
N ASP A 138 -25.76 -2.85 -6.87
CA ASP A 138 -26.34 -3.96 -6.10
C ASP A 138 -25.46 -5.23 -6.18
N CYS A 139 -24.72 -5.36 -7.28
CA CYS A 139 -23.79 -6.47 -7.51
C CYS A 139 -22.53 -5.93 -8.21
N VAL A 140 -21.36 -6.34 -7.73
CA VAL A 140 -20.06 -6.05 -8.35
C VAL A 140 -19.36 -7.37 -8.70
N ILE A 141 -18.99 -7.53 -9.96
CA ILE A 141 -18.16 -8.65 -10.43
C ILE A 141 -16.75 -8.12 -10.63
N ALA A 142 -15.77 -8.73 -9.97
CA ALA A 142 -14.39 -8.28 -10.02
C ALA A 142 -13.42 -9.44 -10.28
N SER A 143 -12.44 -9.21 -11.16
CA SER A 143 -11.33 -10.12 -11.41
C SER A 143 -10.03 -9.49 -10.97
N SER A 144 -9.13 -10.30 -10.42
CA SER A 144 -7.78 -9.85 -10.03
C SER A 144 -6.86 -9.58 -11.23
N GLY A 145 -7.27 -9.96 -12.43
CA GLY A 145 -6.54 -9.70 -13.67
C GLY A 145 -5.46 -10.72 -13.98
N GLY A 146 -5.60 -11.97 -13.49
CA GLY A 146 -4.74 -13.10 -13.81
C GLY A 146 -3.43 -13.16 -13.01
N TYR A 147 -2.66 -14.21 -13.29
CA TYR A 147 -1.37 -14.47 -12.63
C TYR A 147 -0.40 -13.29 -12.74
N PRO A 148 0.35 -12.94 -11.71
CA PRO A 148 0.37 -13.55 -10.35
C PRO A 148 -0.59 -12.87 -9.34
N LYS A 149 -1.50 -12.03 -9.78
CA LYS A 149 -2.38 -11.23 -8.89
C LYS A 149 -3.51 -12.06 -8.27
N ASP A 150 -3.80 -13.22 -8.81
CA ASP A 150 -4.81 -14.18 -8.35
C ASP A 150 -4.22 -15.55 -7.96
N ILE A 151 -2.89 -15.60 -7.76
CA ILE A 151 -2.21 -16.85 -7.41
C ILE A 151 -2.78 -17.51 -6.14
N ASN A 152 -3.18 -16.71 -5.17
CA ASN A 152 -3.78 -17.16 -3.91
C ASN A 152 -4.78 -16.15 -3.35
N LEU A 153 -5.50 -16.54 -2.30
CA LEU A 153 -6.52 -15.70 -1.67
C LEU A 153 -5.92 -14.43 -1.05
N TYR A 154 -4.73 -14.51 -0.47
CA TYR A 154 -4.03 -13.35 0.09
C TYR A 154 -3.81 -12.24 -0.95
N GLN A 155 -3.46 -12.59 -2.19
CA GLN A 155 -3.37 -11.62 -3.27
C GLN A 155 -4.76 -11.15 -3.73
N GLY A 156 -5.72 -12.06 -3.80
CA GLY A 156 -7.10 -11.78 -4.22
C GLY A 156 -7.86 -10.83 -3.30
N VAL A 157 -7.56 -10.79 -2.00
CA VAL A 157 -8.15 -9.83 -1.04
C VAL A 157 -7.98 -8.38 -1.49
N LYS A 158 -6.94 -8.04 -2.23
CA LYS A 158 -6.75 -6.68 -2.78
C LYS A 158 -7.84 -6.31 -3.79
N THR A 159 -8.31 -7.29 -4.56
CA THR A 159 -9.44 -7.10 -5.49
C THR A 159 -10.74 -6.95 -4.73
N GLN A 160 -10.95 -7.76 -3.68
CA GLN A 160 -12.10 -7.64 -2.80
C GLN A 160 -12.17 -6.25 -2.15
N ASP A 161 -11.05 -5.75 -1.60
CA ASP A 161 -10.98 -4.42 -0.97
C ASP A 161 -11.42 -3.30 -1.93
N ASN A 162 -11.06 -3.41 -3.21
CA ASN A 162 -11.50 -2.44 -4.21
C ASN A 162 -12.99 -2.63 -4.60
N ALA A 163 -13.45 -3.88 -4.74
CA ALA A 163 -14.82 -4.19 -5.16
C ALA A 163 -15.85 -3.76 -4.11
N VAL A 164 -15.57 -3.93 -2.81
CA VAL A 164 -16.50 -3.53 -1.74
C VAL A 164 -16.75 -2.03 -1.67
N LYS A 165 -15.84 -1.20 -2.22
CA LYS A 165 -16.03 0.26 -2.30
C LYS A 165 -17.08 0.68 -3.33
N ALA A 166 -17.42 -0.22 -4.25
CA ALA A 166 -18.38 0.04 -5.33
C ALA A 166 -19.75 -0.63 -5.11
N VAL A 167 -19.91 -1.44 -4.06
CA VAL A 167 -21.15 -2.17 -3.77
C VAL A 167 -21.97 -1.48 -2.66
N LYS A 168 -23.29 -1.52 -2.76
CA LYS A 168 -24.20 -1.03 -1.70
C LYS A 168 -24.10 -1.89 -0.45
N PRO A 169 -24.39 -1.36 0.75
CA PRO A 169 -24.60 -2.18 1.93
C PRO A 169 -25.65 -3.26 1.68
N GLY A 170 -25.30 -4.53 1.97
CA GLY A 170 -26.16 -5.68 1.68
C GLY A 170 -26.14 -6.17 0.23
N GLY A 171 -25.36 -5.54 -0.65
CA GLY A 171 -25.16 -6.02 -2.01
C GLY A 171 -24.17 -7.17 -2.10
N VAL A 172 -23.92 -7.66 -3.32
CA VAL A 172 -23.12 -8.85 -3.59
C VAL A 172 -21.84 -8.50 -4.32
N VAL A 173 -20.72 -9.08 -3.88
CA VAL A 173 -19.45 -9.06 -4.63
C VAL A 173 -19.14 -10.47 -5.11
N ILE A 174 -18.92 -10.63 -6.40
CA ILE A 174 -18.49 -11.87 -7.05
C ILE A 174 -17.02 -11.69 -7.46
N LEU A 175 -16.13 -12.46 -6.83
CA LEU A 175 -14.71 -12.48 -7.19
C LEU A 175 -14.44 -13.61 -8.18
N VAL A 176 -13.75 -13.28 -9.26
CA VAL A 176 -13.33 -14.25 -10.29
C VAL A 176 -11.81 -14.33 -10.28
N MET A 177 -11.29 -15.48 -9.84
CA MET A 177 -9.86 -15.73 -9.65
C MET A 177 -9.55 -17.20 -9.96
N GLU A 178 -8.35 -17.49 -10.42
CA GLU A 178 -7.92 -18.86 -10.71
C GLU A 178 -7.50 -19.61 -9.45
N LEU A 179 -6.79 -18.92 -8.51
CA LEU A 179 -6.30 -19.49 -7.24
C LEU A 179 -5.46 -20.76 -7.46
N GLU A 180 -4.44 -20.63 -8.28
CA GLU A 180 -3.53 -21.73 -8.63
C GLU A 180 -2.83 -22.33 -7.40
N ASP A 181 -2.48 -21.50 -6.42
CA ASP A 181 -1.95 -21.90 -5.13
C ASP A 181 -2.96 -21.59 -4.02
N ILE A 182 -3.64 -22.63 -3.55
CA ILE A 182 -4.63 -22.55 -2.46
C ILE A 182 -3.99 -22.68 -1.07
N HIS A 183 -2.70 -23.00 -1.00
CA HIS A 183 -1.98 -23.12 0.26
C HIS A 183 -1.32 -21.80 0.62
N GLU A 184 -1.88 -21.12 1.62
CA GLU A 184 -1.21 -19.98 2.22
C GLU A 184 -0.01 -20.45 3.03
N PRO A 185 1.06 -19.61 3.16
CA PRO A 185 2.16 -19.91 4.05
C PRO A 185 1.66 -20.20 5.48
N ALA A 186 2.33 -21.14 6.17
CA ALA A 186 1.90 -21.60 7.50
C ALA A 186 1.88 -20.48 8.57
N GLU A 187 2.52 -19.35 8.27
CA GLU A 187 2.60 -18.17 9.12
C GLU A 187 1.39 -17.21 8.95
N PHE A 188 0.47 -17.51 8.04
CA PHE A 188 -0.76 -16.73 7.80
C PHE A 188 -1.98 -17.39 8.41
#